data_f61fa72aa5d1faa445023fe039c425ca
#
_entry.id   f61fa72aa5d1faa445023fe039c425ca
#
_cell.length_a   1.000
_cell.length_b   1.000
_cell.length_c   1.000
_cell.angle_alpha   90.00
_cell.angle_beta   90.00
_cell.angle_gamma   90.00
#
_symmetry.space_group_name_H-M   'P 1'
#
loop_
_entity.id
_entity.type
_entity.pdbx_description
1 polymer ?
#
loop_
_entity_poly.entity_id
_entity_poly.type
_entity_poly.pdbx_seq_one_letter_code
_entity_poly.pdbx_strand_id
1 'polypeptide(L)'
;MEYRKGKVNYLKNLYIAEKPSVAREFAKALKINGGSKNGYIESEDSVETWCEGHLVTMSYPEVYDPKLKKWSLDTLPFLPEEFKYELIDDVKKQFHIVERLLNREDVTCIYVCTDSGREGEYIYRLV
;
A
#
# COMPACT_ATOMS: atom_id res chain seq x y z
N MET A 1 45.63 1.32 -7.81
CA MET A 1 44.76 1.33 -6.64
C MET A 1 43.36 1.78 -7.11
N GLU A 2 42.46 0.84 -7.35
CA GLU A 2 41.10 1.14 -7.70
C GLU A 2 40.33 1.51 -6.44
N TYR A 3 39.94 2.77 -6.31
CA TYR A 3 38.98 3.20 -5.32
C TYR A 3 37.62 2.64 -5.75
N ARG A 4 37.17 1.54 -5.15
CA ARG A 4 35.76 1.15 -5.16
C ARG A 4 34.98 2.28 -4.51
N LYS A 5 34.28 3.08 -5.32
CA LYS A 5 33.22 3.96 -4.81
C LYS A 5 32.21 3.09 -4.08
N GLY A 6 32.30 3.05 -2.75
CA GLY A 6 31.28 2.47 -1.92
C GLY A 6 29.96 3.14 -2.28
N LYS A 7 28.92 2.37 -2.62
CA LYS A 7 27.58 2.90 -2.72
C LYS A 7 27.24 3.45 -1.34
N VAL A 8 27.18 4.77 -1.23
CA VAL A 8 26.59 5.40 -0.06
C VAL A 8 25.11 5.05 -0.12
N ASN A 9 24.66 4.13 0.71
CA ASN A 9 23.23 3.87 0.85
C ASN A 9 22.64 5.05 1.63
N TYR A 10 22.02 5.97 0.90
CA TYR A 10 21.24 7.04 1.51
C TYR A 10 20.00 6.42 2.16
N LEU A 11 19.76 6.83 3.40
CA LEU A 11 18.51 6.51 4.09
C LEU A 11 17.37 7.25 3.40
N LYS A 12 16.25 6.58 3.16
CA LYS A 12 15.13 7.09 2.38
C LYS A 12 13.88 7.26 3.22
N ASN A 13 13.11 8.27 2.84
CA ASN A 13 11.74 8.42 3.26
C ASN A 13 10.81 7.75 2.25
N LEU A 14 9.86 6.97 2.73
CA LEU A 14 8.81 6.36 1.92
C LEU A 14 7.51 7.11 2.11
N TYR A 15 6.92 7.58 1.03
CA TYR A 15 5.62 8.24 0.99
C TYR A 15 4.61 7.30 0.32
N ILE A 16 3.44 7.13 0.94
CA ILE A 16 2.39 6.23 0.43
C ILE A 16 1.13 7.04 0.21
N ALA A 17 0.77 7.26 -1.04
CA ALA A 17 -0.46 7.94 -1.43
C ALA A 17 -1.61 6.94 -1.66
N GLU A 18 -2.83 7.44 -1.72
CA GLU A 18 -4.02 6.62 -1.96
C GLU A 18 -4.16 6.18 -3.42
N LYS A 19 -3.71 7.03 -4.36
CA LYS A 19 -3.87 6.84 -5.81
C LYS A 19 -2.63 7.31 -6.58
N PRO A 20 -2.39 6.77 -7.79
CA PRO A 20 -1.25 7.18 -8.62
C PRO A 20 -1.23 8.68 -8.95
N SER A 21 -2.41 9.27 -9.17
CA SER A 21 -2.53 10.71 -9.46
C SER A 21 -2.10 11.57 -8.28
N VAL A 22 -2.51 11.19 -7.08
CA VAL A 22 -2.15 11.87 -5.83
C VAL A 22 -0.65 11.71 -5.54
N ALA A 23 -0.08 10.51 -5.75
CA ALA A 23 1.36 10.28 -5.61
C ALA A 23 2.18 11.22 -6.50
N ARG A 24 1.76 11.42 -7.74
CA ARG A 24 2.44 12.37 -8.65
C ARG A 24 2.37 13.81 -8.16
N GLU A 25 1.26 14.23 -7.55
CA GLU A 25 1.14 15.57 -6.96
C GLU A 25 2.06 15.73 -5.74
N PHE A 26 2.11 14.73 -4.86
CA PHE A 26 3.06 14.70 -3.74
C PHE A 26 4.51 14.72 -4.23
N ALA A 27 4.88 13.89 -5.19
CA ALA A 27 6.21 13.85 -5.75
C ALA A 27 6.62 15.23 -6.33
N LYS A 28 5.70 15.90 -7.01
CA LYS A 28 5.92 17.26 -7.54
C LYS A 28 6.09 18.28 -6.41
N ALA A 29 5.21 18.28 -5.43
CA ALA A 29 5.24 19.21 -4.29
C ALA A 29 6.50 19.04 -3.43
N LEU A 30 6.90 17.79 -3.20
CA LEU A 30 8.09 17.42 -2.42
C LEU A 30 9.39 17.48 -3.25
N LYS A 31 9.28 17.84 -4.54
CA LYS A 31 10.42 17.90 -5.47
C LYS A 31 11.20 16.59 -5.56
N ILE A 32 10.50 15.47 -5.49
CA ILE A 32 11.06 14.13 -5.69
C ILE A 32 11.39 13.98 -7.19
N ASN A 33 12.58 14.43 -7.58
CA ASN A 33 13.06 14.40 -8.96
C ASN A 33 13.67 13.03 -9.27
N GLY A 34 12.85 12.00 -9.13
CA GLY A 34 13.26 10.62 -9.33
C GLY A 34 12.79 10.02 -10.63
N GLY A 35 13.39 8.89 -10.98
CA GLY A 35 12.93 8.07 -12.09
C GLY A 35 11.62 7.37 -11.76
N SER A 36 10.68 7.42 -12.69
CA SER A 36 9.46 6.59 -12.60
C SER A 36 9.83 5.13 -12.77
N LYS A 37 9.39 4.33 -11.82
CA LYS A 37 9.52 2.88 -11.80
C LYS A 37 8.14 2.25 -11.97
N ASN A 38 8.10 0.92 -12.03
CA ASN A 38 6.85 0.22 -12.03
C ASN A 38 6.22 0.25 -10.62
N GLY A 39 5.20 1.08 -10.43
CA GLY A 39 4.44 1.22 -9.18
C GLY A 39 5.03 2.19 -8.15
N TYR A 40 6.10 2.93 -8.46
CA TYR A 40 6.67 3.94 -7.57
C TYR A 40 7.59 4.91 -8.30
N ILE A 41 7.94 6.02 -7.64
CA ILE A 41 8.91 7.02 -8.09
C ILE A 41 10.05 7.03 -7.07
N GLU A 42 11.30 7.04 -7.50
CA GLU A 42 12.44 6.97 -6.58
C GLU A 42 13.50 8.01 -6.92
N SER A 43 13.91 8.77 -5.92
CA SER A 43 15.07 9.67 -5.92
C SER A 43 16.16 9.15 -4.99
N GLU A 44 17.18 9.97 -4.76
CA GLU A 44 18.31 9.60 -3.89
C GLU A 44 17.89 9.37 -2.43
N ASP A 45 16.98 10.19 -1.92
CA ASP A 45 16.55 10.25 -0.51
C ASP A 45 15.07 9.91 -0.28
N SER A 46 14.30 9.68 -1.34
CA SER A 46 12.84 9.54 -1.24
C SER A 46 12.30 8.51 -2.21
N VAL A 47 11.28 7.81 -1.76
CA VAL A 47 10.44 6.90 -2.56
C VAL A 47 9.00 7.31 -2.40
N GLU A 48 8.30 7.52 -3.50
CA GLU A 48 6.86 7.77 -3.53
C GLU A 48 6.14 6.60 -4.18
N THR A 49 5.22 5.99 -3.46
CA THR A 49 4.37 4.91 -3.98
C THR A 49 2.89 5.19 -3.68
N TRP A 50 2.03 4.30 -4.08
CA TRP A 50 0.58 4.48 -3.94
C TRP A 50 -0.14 3.16 -3.74
N CYS A 51 -1.28 3.25 -3.09
CA CYS A 51 -2.33 2.26 -3.18
C CYS A 51 -3.17 2.53 -4.45
N GLU A 52 -4.00 1.62 -4.86
CA GLU A 52 -4.99 1.84 -5.93
C GLU A 52 -6.40 1.85 -5.33
N GLY A 53 -6.64 2.74 -4.35
CA GLY A 53 -7.72 2.62 -3.40
C GLY A 53 -7.40 1.50 -2.41
N HIS A 54 -8.34 0.62 -2.12
CA HIS A 54 -8.11 -0.55 -1.28
C HIS A 54 -7.26 -1.60 -2.00
N LEU A 55 -6.18 -2.05 -1.37
CA LEU A 55 -5.37 -3.20 -1.80
C LEU A 55 -5.82 -4.49 -1.09
N VAL A 56 -6.30 -4.34 0.13
CA VAL A 56 -6.81 -5.41 0.99
C VAL A 56 -8.25 -5.14 1.32
N THR A 57 -9.07 -6.15 1.36
CA THR A 57 -10.49 -6.07 1.74
C THR A 57 -10.86 -7.15 2.74
N MET A 58 -11.95 -6.92 3.45
CA MET A 58 -12.58 -7.93 4.29
C MET A 58 -13.16 -9.04 3.43
N SER A 59 -12.93 -10.30 3.82
CA SER A 59 -13.48 -11.45 3.08
C SER A 59 -15.01 -11.49 3.14
N TYR A 60 -15.60 -11.96 2.06
CA TYR A 60 -17.05 -12.17 1.99
C TYR A 60 -17.51 -13.30 2.91
N PRO A 61 -18.78 -13.30 3.34
CA PRO A 61 -19.33 -14.30 4.25
C PRO A 61 -19.15 -15.76 3.79
N GLU A 62 -19.18 -16.03 2.49
CA GLU A 62 -18.96 -17.37 1.95
C GLU A 62 -17.56 -17.96 2.21
N VAL A 63 -16.57 -17.12 2.52
CA VAL A 63 -15.23 -17.58 2.92
C VAL A 63 -15.25 -18.23 4.31
N TYR A 64 -16.19 -17.83 5.14
CA TYR A 64 -16.41 -18.40 6.49
C TYR A 64 -17.28 -19.65 6.43
N ASP A 65 -18.38 -19.60 5.66
CA ASP A 65 -19.29 -20.73 5.42
C ASP A 65 -19.88 -20.60 4.00
N PRO A 66 -19.68 -21.59 3.11
CA PRO A 66 -20.23 -21.58 1.76
C PRO A 66 -21.75 -21.39 1.68
N LYS A 67 -22.48 -21.74 2.73
CA LYS A 67 -23.93 -21.54 2.82
C LYS A 67 -24.31 -20.06 2.82
N LEU A 68 -23.41 -19.18 3.27
CA LEU A 68 -23.63 -17.74 3.36
C LEU A 68 -23.50 -17.01 2.01
N LYS A 69 -23.18 -17.73 0.94
CA LYS A 69 -23.15 -17.17 -0.42
C LYS A 69 -24.49 -16.63 -0.87
N LYS A 70 -25.58 -17.24 -0.43
CA LYS A 70 -26.95 -16.74 -0.69
C LYS A 70 -27.44 -15.94 0.51
N TRP A 71 -27.82 -14.69 0.24
CA TRP A 71 -28.43 -13.82 1.23
C TRP A 71 -29.83 -14.33 1.60
N SER A 72 -30.05 -14.51 2.91
CA SER A 72 -31.40 -14.79 3.44
C SER A 72 -31.53 -14.14 4.81
N LEU A 73 -32.77 -13.87 5.22
CA LEU A 73 -33.03 -13.31 6.54
C LEU A 73 -32.62 -14.27 7.67
N ASP A 74 -32.64 -15.58 7.40
CA ASP A 74 -32.29 -16.61 8.38
C ASP A 74 -30.78 -16.64 8.67
N THR A 75 -29.96 -16.07 7.78
CA THR A 75 -28.49 -16.03 7.92
C THR A 75 -27.96 -14.68 8.36
N LEU A 76 -28.81 -13.73 8.67
CA LEU A 76 -28.50 -12.38 9.16
C LEU A 76 -28.90 -12.23 10.64
N PRO A 77 -28.15 -11.45 11.44
CA PRO A 77 -26.87 -10.81 11.10
C PRO A 77 -25.71 -11.82 11.02
N PHE A 78 -24.79 -11.60 10.10
CA PHE A 78 -23.53 -12.34 10.05
C PHE A 78 -22.47 -11.60 10.89
N LEU A 79 -22.05 -12.22 11.98
CA LEU A 79 -21.10 -11.68 12.94
C LEU A 79 -19.98 -12.70 13.17
N PRO A 80 -18.90 -12.66 12.41
CA PRO A 80 -17.78 -13.58 12.62
C PRO A 80 -17.07 -13.26 13.94
N GLU A 81 -16.55 -14.27 14.61
CA GLU A 81 -15.71 -14.09 15.81
C GLU A 81 -14.38 -13.44 15.46
N GLU A 82 -13.85 -13.76 14.30
CA GLU A 82 -12.60 -13.21 13.77
C GLU A 82 -12.78 -12.79 12.32
N PHE A 83 -12.39 -11.55 12.01
CA PHE A 83 -12.45 -11.02 10.65
C PHE A 83 -11.30 -11.56 9.80
N LYS A 84 -11.62 -12.05 8.60
CA LYS A 84 -10.64 -12.47 7.59
C LYS A 84 -10.49 -11.38 6.53
N TYR A 85 -9.26 -11.23 6.05
CA TYR A 85 -8.90 -10.26 5.02
C TYR A 85 -8.26 -10.97 3.85
N GLU A 86 -8.41 -10.40 2.67
CA GLU A 86 -7.84 -10.93 1.44
C GLU A 86 -7.34 -9.81 0.52
N LEU A 87 -6.36 -10.14 -0.31
CA LEU A 87 -5.89 -9.22 -1.33
C LEU A 87 -6.93 -9.13 -2.46
N ILE A 88 -7.16 -7.91 -2.93
CA ILE A 88 -7.99 -7.68 -4.12
C ILE A 88 -7.18 -8.11 -5.34
N ASP A 89 -7.72 -9.04 -6.13
CA ASP A 89 -7.01 -9.70 -7.23
C ASP A 89 -6.41 -8.74 -8.25
N ASP A 90 -7.18 -7.74 -8.65
CA ASP A 90 -6.78 -6.78 -9.70
C ASP A 90 -5.59 -5.88 -9.27
N VAL A 91 -5.34 -5.74 -7.98
CA VAL A 91 -4.31 -4.86 -7.43
C VAL A 91 -3.19 -5.59 -6.68
N LYS A 92 -3.15 -6.91 -6.73
CA LYS A 92 -2.10 -7.73 -6.09
C LYS A 92 -0.70 -7.31 -6.47
N LYS A 93 -0.49 -6.94 -7.73
CA LYS A 93 0.82 -6.50 -8.22
C LYS A 93 1.28 -5.24 -7.47
N GLN A 94 0.41 -4.26 -7.31
CA GLN A 94 0.72 -3.04 -6.58
C GLN A 94 0.91 -3.31 -5.09
N PHE A 95 0.10 -4.18 -4.49
CA PHE A 95 0.29 -4.62 -3.11
C PHE A 95 1.71 -5.15 -2.87
N HIS A 96 2.19 -6.08 -3.71
CA HIS A 96 3.55 -6.63 -3.55
C HIS A 96 4.66 -5.60 -3.78
N ILE A 97 4.40 -4.57 -4.59
CA ILE A 97 5.35 -3.46 -4.75
C ILE A 97 5.43 -2.67 -3.43
N VAL A 98 4.28 -2.28 -2.87
CA VAL A 98 4.22 -1.54 -1.60
C VAL A 98 4.82 -2.35 -0.45
N GLU A 99 4.44 -3.63 -0.32
CA GLU A 99 5.00 -4.56 0.66
C GLU A 99 6.54 -4.62 0.59
N ARG A 100 7.09 -4.77 -0.61
CA ARG A 100 8.54 -4.79 -0.81
C ARG A 100 9.20 -3.46 -0.42
N LEU A 101 8.57 -2.33 -0.73
CA LEU A 101 9.08 -1.02 -0.36
C LEU A 101 9.05 -0.77 1.14
N LEU A 102 8.00 -1.23 1.83
CA LEU A 102 7.88 -1.16 3.29
C LEU A 102 8.96 -1.98 4.02
N ASN A 103 9.41 -3.07 3.41
CA ASN A 103 10.42 -3.96 3.99
C ASN A 103 11.86 -3.62 3.53
N ARG A 104 12.10 -2.49 2.87
CA ARG A 104 13.44 -2.08 2.45
C ARG A 104 14.28 -1.62 3.64
N GLU A 105 15.50 -2.10 3.72
CA GLU A 105 16.45 -1.75 4.79
C GLU A 105 16.86 -0.27 4.77
N ASP A 106 16.82 0.38 3.61
CA ASP A 106 17.17 1.80 3.45
C ASP A 106 15.99 2.75 3.71
N VAL A 107 14.78 2.23 3.94
CA VAL A 107 13.61 3.02 4.34
C VAL A 107 13.60 3.18 5.85
N THR A 108 13.71 4.42 6.32
CA THR A 108 13.80 4.74 7.76
C THR A 108 12.58 5.48 8.29
N CYS A 109 11.80 6.07 7.40
CA CYS A 109 10.59 6.80 7.77
C CYS A 109 9.50 6.56 6.73
N ILE A 110 8.27 6.35 7.18
CA ILE A 110 7.09 6.15 6.34
C ILE A 110 6.13 7.31 6.59
N TYR A 111 5.81 8.02 5.52
CA TYR A 111 4.79 9.08 5.51
C TYR A 111 3.53 8.56 4.85
N VAL A 112 2.45 8.55 5.62
CA VAL A 112 1.13 8.17 5.13
C VAL A 112 0.47 9.40 4.51
N CYS A 113 0.27 9.35 3.20
CA CYS A 113 -0.29 10.43 2.38
C CYS A 113 -1.67 10.07 1.82
N THR A 114 -2.41 9.21 2.51
CA THR A 114 -3.82 8.95 2.26
C THR A 114 -4.68 10.05 2.86
N ASP A 115 -5.95 10.10 2.52
CA ASP A 115 -6.89 11.07 3.09
C ASP A 115 -6.95 10.93 4.62
N SER A 116 -7.11 12.07 5.31
CA SER A 116 -7.12 12.13 6.78
C SER A 116 -8.39 11.58 7.43
N GLY A 117 -9.33 11.07 6.64
CA GLY A 117 -10.55 10.46 7.13
C GLY A 117 -10.41 8.98 7.48
N ARG A 118 -11.48 8.41 8.03
CA ARG A 118 -11.57 6.99 8.40
C ARG A 118 -11.23 6.05 7.25
N GLU A 119 -11.68 6.36 6.04
CA GLU A 119 -11.43 5.58 4.83
C GLU A 119 -9.93 5.53 4.49
N GLY A 120 -9.27 6.69 4.45
CA GLY A 120 -7.84 6.77 4.17
C GLY A 120 -7.00 6.04 5.21
N GLU A 121 -7.37 6.11 6.50
CA GLU A 121 -6.71 5.34 7.56
C GLU A 121 -6.91 3.83 7.38
N TYR A 122 -8.09 3.40 7.01
CA TYR A 122 -8.39 1.99 6.75
C TYR A 122 -7.58 1.42 5.58
N ILE A 123 -7.39 2.20 4.50
CA ILE A 123 -6.61 1.78 3.34
C ILE A 123 -5.17 1.42 3.73
N TYR A 124 -4.46 2.30 4.43
CA TYR A 124 -3.04 2.04 4.71
C TYR A 124 -2.81 1.08 5.88
N ARG A 125 -3.72 1.00 6.84
CA ARG A 125 -3.56 0.09 7.97
C ARG A 125 -3.67 -1.39 7.63
N LEU A 126 -4.27 -1.71 6.50
CA LEU A 126 -4.40 -3.09 6.02
C LEU A 126 -3.23 -3.52 5.11
N VAL A 127 -2.36 -2.60 4.75
CA VAL A 127 -1.17 -2.86 3.94
C VAL A 127 0.07 -2.99 4.81
#